data_97c40fe80f16117ffd43cc97c2dde635
#
_entry.id   97c40fe80f16117ffd43cc97c2dde635
#
_cell.length_a   1.000
_cell.length_b   1.000
_cell.length_c   1.000
_cell.angle_alpha   90.00
_cell.angle_beta   90.00
_cell.angle_gamma   90.00
#
_symmetry.space_group_name_H-M   'P 1'
#
loop_
_entity.id
_entity.type
_entity.pdbx_description
1 polymer ?
#
loop_
_entity_poly.entity_id
_entity_poly.type
_entity_poly.pdbx_seq_one_letter_code
_entity_poly.pdbx_strand_id
1 'polypeptide(L)'
;MKWLKRIDVLDTRYMGRFMARDYVTLREEQRGAEKVWTEKSVGRTQLKSVPAKVTRLNGQYRVVGAAWGAPIERVEVQIDGGPWLPTSMDRGRRSDFAWQIWTFDWQNASSGEHSISSRAVDRQGNIQPAMDDARIAGKRTYWESNGQVTRRVRLA
;
A
#
# COMPACT_ATOMS: atom_id res chain seq x y z
N MET A 1 2.18 3.88 25.86
CA MET A 1 3.51 3.55 26.45
C MET A 1 3.47 3.83 27.93
N LYS A 2 3.99 2.93 28.75
CA LYS A 2 4.13 3.11 30.20
C LYS A 2 5.59 3.43 30.52
N TRP A 3 5.82 4.25 31.54
CA TRP A 3 7.16 4.55 32.06
C TRP A 3 8.09 5.33 31.11
N LEU A 4 7.56 6.06 30.16
CA LEU A 4 8.35 6.94 29.32
C LEU A 4 8.92 8.09 30.19
N LYS A 5 10.26 8.18 30.24
CA LYS A 5 10.97 9.22 31.02
C LYS A 5 11.65 10.23 30.12
N ARG A 6 12.02 9.83 28.89
CA ARG A 6 12.78 10.69 27.97
C ARG A 6 12.55 10.29 26.54
N ILE A 7 12.53 11.23 25.63
CA ILE A 7 12.57 11.08 24.18
C ILE A 7 13.76 11.87 23.65
N ASP A 8 14.67 11.23 22.95
CA ASP A 8 15.79 11.87 22.29
C ASP A 8 15.57 11.86 20.77
N VAL A 9 15.83 12.99 20.12
CA VAL A 9 15.92 13.08 18.67
C VAL A 9 17.40 12.96 18.31
N LEU A 10 17.71 11.92 17.52
CA LEU A 10 19.07 11.62 17.11
C LEU A 10 19.32 12.08 15.68
N ASP A 11 20.52 12.52 15.39
CA ASP A 11 21.03 12.80 14.04
C ASP A 11 21.57 11.56 13.32
N THR A 12 21.73 10.49 14.06
CA THR A 12 22.22 9.20 13.56
C THR A 12 21.17 8.10 13.80
N ARG A 13 21.25 7.03 13.02
CA ARG A 13 20.34 5.91 13.20
C ARG A 13 20.59 5.21 14.54
N TYR A 14 19.53 5.05 15.33
CA TYR A 14 19.59 4.21 16.52
C TYR A 14 19.84 2.73 16.17
N MET A 15 20.86 2.14 16.74
CA MET A 15 21.33 0.77 16.47
C MET A 15 20.88 -0.26 17.51
N GLY A 16 19.79 -0.02 18.22
CA GLY A 16 19.19 -1.00 19.11
C GLY A 16 18.63 -2.22 18.33
N ARG A 17 18.46 -3.34 19.02
CA ARG A 17 18.09 -4.64 18.44
C ARG A 17 17.00 -4.56 17.37
N PHE A 18 15.88 -3.90 17.67
CA PHE A 18 14.76 -3.84 16.73
C PHE A 18 15.12 -3.11 15.43
N MET A 19 15.86 -2.01 15.51
CA MET A 19 16.23 -1.23 14.33
C MET A 19 17.41 -1.80 13.57
N ALA A 20 18.28 -2.56 14.24
CA ALA A 20 19.50 -3.09 13.63
C ALA A 20 19.34 -4.52 13.10
N ARG A 21 18.37 -5.30 13.63
CA ARG A 21 18.21 -6.72 13.32
C ARG A 21 16.79 -7.14 12.98
N ASP A 22 15.80 -6.77 13.80
CA ASP A 22 14.46 -7.33 13.68
C ASP A 22 13.64 -6.64 12.58
N TYR A 23 13.82 -5.32 12.41
CA TYR A 23 13.14 -4.51 11.39
C TYR A 23 14.11 -3.97 10.34
N VAL A 24 14.71 -4.88 9.60
CA VAL A 24 15.55 -4.57 8.44
C VAL A 24 14.87 -5.05 7.17
N THR A 25 15.28 -4.50 6.04
CA THR A 25 14.90 -4.97 4.72
C THR A 25 16.02 -5.80 4.13
N LEU A 26 15.67 -6.82 3.38
CA LEU A 26 16.63 -7.64 2.64
C LEU A 26 16.65 -7.21 1.18
N ARG A 27 17.83 -6.87 0.68
CA ARG A 27 18.06 -6.52 -0.72
C ARG A 27 19.08 -7.46 -1.34
N GLU A 28 18.78 -7.91 -2.55
CA GLU A 28 19.76 -8.61 -3.36
C GLU A 28 20.73 -7.59 -3.94
N GLU A 29 22.02 -7.79 -3.69
CA GLU A 29 23.12 -6.98 -4.21
C GLU A 29 24.10 -7.84 -4.99
N GLN A 30 24.57 -7.32 -6.12
CA GLN A 30 25.63 -7.95 -6.87
C GLN A 30 26.98 -7.63 -6.22
N ARG A 31 27.73 -8.65 -5.78
CA ARG A 31 29.11 -8.53 -5.27
C ARG A 31 30.04 -9.38 -6.13
N GLY A 32 30.69 -8.72 -7.10
CA GLY A 32 31.48 -9.44 -8.11
C GLY A 32 30.57 -10.34 -8.95
N ALA A 33 30.86 -11.63 -9.00
CA ALA A 33 30.07 -12.63 -9.73
C ALA A 33 28.89 -13.19 -8.90
N GLU A 34 28.78 -12.88 -7.61
CA GLU A 34 27.80 -13.48 -6.70
C GLU A 34 26.67 -12.50 -6.37
N LYS A 35 25.47 -13.05 -6.19
CA LYS A 35 24.32 -12.36 -5.65
C LYS A 35 24.18 -12.65 -4.16
N VAL A 36 24.25 -11.60 -3.34
CA VAL A 36 24.17 -11.72 -1.89
C VAL A 36 22.98 -10.93 -1.35
N TRP A 37 22.33 -11.48 -0.33
CA TRP A 37 21.26 -10.77 0.38
C TRP A 37 21.85 -9.93 1.51
N THR A 38 21.60 -8.61 1.44
CA THR A 38 22.16 -7.66 2.39
C THR A 38 21.05 -7.04 3.22
N GLU A 39 21.27 -6.94 4.53
CA GLU A 39 20.40 -6.19 5.44
C GLU A 39 20.54 -4.69 5.20
N LYS A 40 19.43 -4.01 4.98
CA LYS A 40 19.34 -2.55 4.83
C LYS A 40 18.36 -1.97 5.83
N SER A 41 18.51 -0.72 6.13
CA SER A 41 17.53 0.03 6.95
C SER A 41 16.18 0.06 6.27
N VAL A 42 15.10 -0.11 7.04
CA VAL A 42 13.76 0.23 6.59
C VAL A 42 13.72 1.73 6.29
N GLY A 43 13.40 2.07 5.08
CA GLY A 43 13.33 3.43 4.59
C GLY A 43 11.91 4.00 4.58
N ARG A 44 11.59 4.83 3.59
CA ARG A 44 10.26 5.39 3.39
C ARG A 44 9.24 4.32 3.07
N THR A 45 8.02 4.51 3.58
CA THR A 45 6.85 3.70 3.20
C THR A 45 6.67 3.71 1.68
N GLN A 46 6.46 2.54 1.12
CA GLN A 46 6.25 2.36 -0.32
C GLN A 46 4.84 2.80 -0.73
N LEU A 47 4.71 3.27 -1.97
CA LEU A 47 3.42 3.60 -2.59
C LEU A 47 2.46 2.41 -2.51
N LYS A 48 1.31 2.59 -1.86
CA LYS A 48 0.34 1.53 -1.66
C LYS A 48 -1.09 2.05 -1.62
N SER A 49 -2.01 1.25 -2.13
CA SER A 49 -3.45 1.38 -1.96
C SER A 49 -4.06 0.03 -1.60
N VAL A 50 -5.10 0.05 -0.79
CA VAL A 50 -5.82 -1.16 -0.37
C VAL A 50 -7.31 -0.87 -0.31
N PRO A 51 -8.19 -1.73 -0.89
CA PRO A 51 -9.62 -1.71 -0.60
C PRO A 51 -9.85 -2.14 0.86
N ALA A 52 -10.59 -1.35 1.63
CA ALA A 52 -10.83 -1.61 3.04
C ALA A 52 -12.19 -2.25 3.30
N LYS A 53 -13.24 -1.70 2.69
CA LYS A 53 -14.62 -2.19 2.90
C LYS A 53 -15.52 -1.85 1.72
N VAL A 54 -16.64 -2.56 1.64
CA VAL A 54 -17.79 -2.23 0.79
C VAL A 54 -18.95 -1.87 1.71
N THR A 55 -19.60 -0.76 1.44
CA THR A 55 -20.81 -0.31 2.13
C THR A 55 -21.99 -0.32 1.17
N ARG A 56 -23.19 -0.51 1.71
CA ARG A 56 -24.46 -0.39 0.97
C ARG A 56 -25.32 0.68 1.62
N LEU A 57 -25.79 1.63 0.83
CA LEU A 57 -26.71 2.68 1.26
C LEU A 57 -27.75 2.88 0.17
N ASN A 58 -29.04 2.80 0.54
CA ASN A 58 -30.17 2.94 -0.39
C ASN A 58 -30.03 2.06 -1.65
N GLY A 59 -29.56 0.83 -1.49
CA GLY A 59 -29.38 -0.13 -2.60
C GLY A 59 -28.11 0.07 -3.42
N GLN A 60 -27.37 1.15 -3.21
CA GLN A 60 -26.10 1.42 -3.92
C GLN A 60 -24.89 0.94 -3.11
N TYR A 61 -23.95 0.31 -3.81
CA TYR A 61 -22.70 -0.14 -3.20
C TYR A 61 -21.60 0.90 -3.40
N ARG A 62 -20.75 1.05 -2.37
CA ARG A 62 -19.57 1.91 -2.40
C ARG A 62 -18.39 1.18 -1.83
N VAL A 63 -17.33 1.11 -2.61
CA VAL A 63 -16.01 0.64 -2.13
C VAL A 63 -15.30 1.83 -1.46
N VAL A 64 -14.71 1.58 -0.31
CA VAL A 64 -13.89 2.55 0.42
C VAL A 64 -12.51 1.93 0.64
N GLY A 65 -11.48 2.70 0.43
CA GLY A 65 -10.10 2.28 0.68
C GLY A 65 -9.19 3.41 1.10
N ALA A 66 -7.93 3.10 1.25
CA ALA A 66 -6.89 4.05 1.61
C ALA A 66 -5.66 3.89 0.72
N ALA A 67 -4.93 4.99 0.49
CA ALA A 67 -3.66 5.01 -0.22
C ALA A 67 -2.64 5.86 0.55
N TRP A 68 -1.37 5.49 0.49
CA TRP A 68 -0.27 6.14 1.23
C TRP A 68 1.10 5.84 0.61
N GLY A 69 2.16 6.39 1.21
CA GLY A 69 3.57 6.09 0.91
C GLY A 69 4.25 7.05 -0.05
N ALA A 70 3.48 7.92 -0.71
CA ALA A 70 3.97 9.01 -1.56
C ALA A 70 2.86 10.06 -1.70
N PRO A 71 3.14 11.24 -2.28
CA PRO A 71 2.09 12.16 -2.72
C PRO A 71 1.21 11.51 -3.78
N ILE A 72 0.01 11.09 -3.37
CA ILE A 72 -0.91 10.35 -4.23
C ILE A 72 -1.54 11.28 -5.28
N GLU A 73 -1.40 10.98 -6.55
CA GLU A 73 -2.09 11.70 -7.64
C GLU A 73 -3.48 11.14 -7.88
N ARG A 74 -3.60 9.82 -8.02
CA ARG A 74 -4.87 9.14 -8.20
C ARG A 74 -4.82 7.71 -7.65
N VAL A 75 -5.99 7.17 -7.42
CA VAL A 75 -6.21 5.75 -7.13
C VAL A 75 -7.16 5.18 -8.18
N GLU A 76 -6.88 3.99 -8.62
CA GLU A 76 -7.70 3.23 -9.55
C GLU A 76 -8.16 1.93 -8.90
N VAL A 77 -9.39 1.51 -9.19
CA VAL A 77 -9.98 0.27 -8.72
C VAL A 77 -10.29 -0.66 -9.89
N GLN A 78 -10.16 -1.93 -9.69
CA GLN A 78 -10.52 -2.97 -10.63
C GLN A 78 -11.49 -3.94 -9.97
N ILE A 79 -12.60 -4.24 -10.63
CA ILE A 79 -13.60 -5.20 -10.19
C ILE A 79 -13.53 -6.43 -11.12
N ASP A 80 -13.44 -7.62 -10.54
CA ASP A 80 -13.48 -8.92 -11.24
C ASP A 80 -12.52 -9.03 -12.43
N GLY A 81 -11.34 -8.43 -12.31
CA GLY A 81 -10.35 -8.44 -13.38
C GLY A 81 -10.70 -7.58 -14.60
N GLY A 82 -11.76 -6.78 -14.53
CA GLY A 82 -12.17 -5.85 -15.58
C GLY A 82 -11.20 -4.66 -15.74
N PRO A 83 -11.62 -3.57 -16.38
CA PRO A 83 -10.78 -2.39 -16.56
C PRO A 83 -10.47 -1.67 -15.23
N TRP A 84 -9.36 -0.94 -15.20
CA TRP A 84 -9.04 -0.02 -14.11
C TRP A 84 -9.92 1.24 -14.22
N LEU A 85 -10.66 1.53 -13.17
CA LEU A 85 -11.61 2.63 -13.09
C LEU A 85 -11.10 3.69 -12.08
N PRO A 86 -11.30 4.98 -12.36
CA PRO A 86 -10.89 6.04 -11.44
C PRO A 86 -11.74 6.04 -10.18
N THR A 87 -11.13 6.42 -9.06
CA THR A 87 -11.80 6.61 -7.78
C THR A 87 -11.90 8.09 -7.41
N SER A 88 -12.77 8.42 -6.46
CA SER A 88 -12.86 9.75 -5.86
C SER A 88 -11.99 9.82 -4.61
N MET A 89 -11.24 10.91 -4.44
CA MET A 89 -10.43 11.19 -3.24
C MET A 89 -10.80 12.56 -2.66
N ASP A 90 -10.79 12.68 -1.33
CA ASP A 90 -10.94 13.97 -0.68
C ASP A 90 -9.69 14.84 -0.94
N ARG A 91 -9.83 15.81 -1.82
CA ARG A 91 -8.74 16.72 -2.20
C ARG A 91 -8.49 17.83 -1.17
N GLY A 92 -9.44 18.07 -0.26
CA GLY A 92 -9.34 19.16 0.74
C GLY A 92 -8.38 18.86 1.89
N ARG A 93 -8.02 17.60 2.11
CA ARG A 93 -7.16 17.15 3.22
C ARG A 93 -5.88 16.45 2.72
N ARG A 94 -5.26 16.97 1.68
CA ARG A 94 -4.04 16.39 1.14
C ARG A 94 -2.82 16.78 1.97
N SER A 95 -2.09 15.75 2.39
CA SER A 95 -0.74 15.88 2.91
C SER A 95 0.11 14.77 2.30
N ASP A 96 1.35 15.08 1.94
CA ASP A 96 2.27 14.14 1.30
C ASP A 96 2.58 12.91 2.18
N PHE A 97 2.38 13.03 3.50
CA PHE A 97 2.64 11.98 4.47
C PHE A 97 1.37 11.42 5.13
N ALA A 98 0.19 11.91 4.76
CA ALA A 98 -1.09 11.40 5.28
C ALA A 98 -1.69 10.32 4.38
N TRP A 99 -2.47 9.47 4.98
CA TRP A 99 -3.32 8.55 4.24
C TRP A 99 -4.38 9.33 3.45
N GLN A 100 -4.57 8.94 2.20
CA GLN A 100 -5.64 9.44 1.36
C GLN A 100 -6.77 8.41 1.32
N ILE A 101 -7.94 8.78 1.85
CA ILE A 101 -9.12 7.94 1.74
C ILE A 101 -9.71 8.13 0.33
N TRP A 102 -10.04 7.02 -0.30
CA TRP A 102 -10.68 7.01 -1.60
C TRP A 102 -11.99 6.23 -1.57
N THR A 103 -12.89 6.58 -2.49
CA THR A 103 -14.18 5.92 -2.66
C THR A 103 -14.45 5.64 -4.13
N PHE A 104 -15.21 4.58 -4.38
CA PHE A 104 -15.70 4.22 -5.71
C PHE A 104 -17.17 3.83 -5.59
N ASP A 105 -18.04 4.57 -6.26
CA ASP A 105 -19.46 4.25 -6.33
C ASP A 105 -19.67 3.14 -7.37
N TRP A 106 -19.97 1.96 -6.87
CA TRP A 106 -20.08 0.75 -7.69
C TRP A 106 -21.48 0.64 -8.28
N GLN A 107 -21.61 1.09 -9.52
CA GLN A 107 -22.87 1.04 -10.25
C GLN A 107 -23.14 -0.38 -10.75
N ASN A 108 -24.43 -0.77 -10.71
CA ASN A 108 -24.92 -2.06 -11.24
C ASN A 108 -24.18 -3.29 -10.68
N ALA A 109 -23.77 -3.23 -9.42
CA ALA A 109 -23.15 -4.38 -8.75
C ALA A 109 -24.17 -5.52 -8.65
N SER A 110 -23.83 -6.67 -9.22
CA SER A 110 -24.67 -7.89 -9.12
C SER A 110 -24.51 -8.53 -7.74
N SER A 111 -25.47 -9.36 -7.35
CA SER A 111 -25.29 -10.24 -6.20
C SER A 111 -24.26 -11.33 -6.52
N GLY A 112 -23.59 -11.85 -5.50
CA GLY A 112 -22.59 -12.91 -5.66
C GLY A 112 -21.20 -12.54 -5.13
N GLU A 113 -20.23 -13.36 -5.49
CA GLU A 113 -18.84 -13.14 -5.11
C GLU A 113 -18.12 -12.26 -6.14
N HIS A 114 -17.37 -11.29 -5.63
CA HIS A 114 -16.60 -10.37 -6.43
C HIS A 114 -15.18 -10.23 -5.90
N SER A 115 -14.27 -9.87 -6.78
CA SER A 115 -12.91 -9.49 -6.44
C SER A 115 -12.71 -7.99 -6.66
N ILE A 116 -12.03 -7.34 -5.70
CA ILE A 116 -11.75 -5.91 -5.75
C ILE A 116 -10.25 -5.71 -5.56
N SER A 117 -9.60 -5.11 -6.54
CA SER A 117 -8.20 -4.69 -6.46
C SER A 117 -8.10 -3.17 -6.54
N SER A 118 -7.09 -2.58 -5.94
CA SER A 118 -6.78 -1.17 -6.12
C SER A 118 -5.31 -0.93 -6.34
N ARG A 119 -4.98 0.15 -7.05
CA ARG A 119 -3.62 0.63 -7.22
C ARG A 119 -3.53 2.15 -7.06
N ALA A 120 -2.48 2.60 -6.42
CA ALA A 120 -2.16 4.00 -6.32
C ALA A 120 -1.18 4.41 -7.43
N VAL A 121 -1.29 5.66 -7.87
CA VAL A 121 -0.34 6.33 -8.76
C VAL A 121 0.11 7.61 -8.07
N ASP A 122 1.41 7.82 -7.98
CA ASP A 122 1.97 9.03 -7.40
C ASP A 122 2.10 10.18 -8.42
N ARG A 123 2.51 11.36 -7.95
CA ARG A 123 2.69 12.55 -8.81
C ARG A 123 3.82 12.41 -9.83
N GLN A 124 4.74 11.47 -9.65
CA GLN A 124 5.79 11.17 -10.62
C GLN A 124 5.35 10.14 -11.68
N GLY A 125 4.12 9.64 -11.57
CA GLY A 125 3.59 8.62 -12.48
C GLY A 125 3.97 7.18 -12.11
N ASN A 126 4.63 6.97 -10.96
CA ASN A 126 4.90 5.61 -10.50
C ASN A 126 3.60 4.92 -10.11
N ILE A 127 3.43 3.69 -10.56
CA ILE A 127 2.25 2.87 -10.29
C ILE A 127 2.62 1.81 -9.25
N GLN A 128 1.74 1.62 -8.27
CA GLN A 128 1.85 0.51 -7.33
C GLN A 128 1.95 -0.82 -8.10
N PRO A 129 3.00 -1.63 -7.87
CA PRO A 129 3.23 -2.84 -8.64
C PRO A 129 2.17 -3.92 -8.37
N ALA A 130 1.91 -4.76 -9.35
CA ALA A 130 1.11 -5.97 -9.17
C ALA A 130 1.78 -6.92 -8.16
N MET A 131 1.02 -7.85 -7.59
CA MET A 131 1.58 -8.77 -6.58
C MET A 131 2.60 -9.74 -7.16
N ASP A 132 2.49 -10.08 -8.44
CA ASP A 132 3.40 -10.94 -9.21
C ASP A 132 4.54 -10.17 -9.91
N ASP A 133 4.59 -8.85 -9.76
CA ASP A 133 5.69 -8.03 -10.29
C ASP A 133 7.04 -8.49 -9.68
N ALA A 134 8.08 -8.58 -10.49
CA ALA A 134 9.41 -9.02 -10.05
C ALA A 134 9.95 -8.18 -8.87
N ARG A 135 9.62 -6.90 -8.81
CA ARG A 135 9.97 -6.01 -7.67
C ARG A 135 9.32 -6.44 -6.36
N ILE A 136 8.19 -7.13 -6.41
CA ILE A 136 7.48 -7.66 -5.24
C ILE A 136 7.93 -9.08 -4.94
N ALA A 137 8.02 -9.94 -5.95
CA ALA A 137 8.43 -11.33 -5.81
C ALA A 137 9.83 -11.48 -5.21
N GLY A 138 10.75 -10.55 -5.49
CA GLY A 138 12.10 -10.52 -4.91
C GLY A 138 12.17 -10.00 -3.47
N LYS A 139 11.07 -9.53 -2.87
CA LYS A 139 11.06 -9.03 -1.50
C LYS A 139 10.93 -10.17 -0.50
N ARG A 140 11.84 -10.21 0.46
CA ARG A 140 11.86 -11.24 1.51
C ARG A 140 11.20 -10.82 2.82
N THR A 141 10.85 -9.55 2.95
CA THR A 141 10.26 -8.99 4.16
C THR A 141 8.85 -8.49 3.86
N TYR A 142 7.86 -9.02 4.58
CA TYR A 142 6.43 -8.73 4.32
C TYR A 142 6.06 -7.27 4.55
N TRP A 143 6.70 -6.57 5.49
CA TRP A 143 6.43 -5.15 5.77
C TRP A 143 6.83 -4.21 4.63
N GLU A 144 7.60 -4.68 3.68
CA GLU A 144 7.96 -3.93 2.49
C GLU A 144 7.09 -4.24 1.28
N SER A 145 6.26 -5.26 1.37
CA SER A 145 5.39 -5.64 0.27
C SER A 145 4.36 -4.55 0.03
N ASN A 146 4.52 -3.84 -1.07
CA ASN A 146 3.57 -2.84 -1.56
C ASN A 146 2.80 -3.31 -2.79
N GLY A 147 2.81 -4.61 -3.10
CA GLY A 147 2.01 -5.19 -4.18
C GLY A 147 0.52 -4.89 -4.03
N GLN A 148 -0.18 -4.86 -5.15
CA GLN A 148 -1.64 -4.69 -5.19
C GLN A 148 -2.32 -5.80 -4.40
N VAL A 149 -3.32 -5.42 -3.59
CA VAL A 149 -4.06 -6.37 -2.75
C VAL A 149 -5.45 -6.56 -3.35
N THR A 150 -5.79 -7.80 -3.61
CA THR A 150 -7.14 -8.20 -4.03
C THR A 150 -7.95 -8.62 -2.80
N ARG A 151 -9.14 -8.06 -2.64
CA ARG A 151 -10.12 -8.44 -1.62
C ARG A 151 -11.29 -9.15 -2.28
N ARG A 152 -11.76 -10.22 -1.68
CA ARG A 152 -13.02 -10.88 -2.06
C ARG A 152 -14.13 -10.36 -1.18
N VAL A 153 -15.30 -10.14 -1.78
CA VAL A 153 -16.51 -9.69 -1.12
C VAL A 153 -17.69 -10.44 -1.70
N ARG A 154 -18.67 -10.75 -0.85
CA ARG A 154 -19.95 -11.31 -1.28
C ARG A 154 -21.03 -10.25 -1.09
N LEU A 155 -21.71 -9.93 -2.19
CA LEU A 155 -22.85 -9.02 -2.19
C LEU A 155 -24.17 -9.79 -2.10
N ALA A 156 -25.11 -9.25 -1.36
CA ALA A 156 -26.45 -9.79 -1.18
C ALA A 156 -27.43 -9.20 -2.19
#